data_4804c13f2d4b0035fc3305a34a469fc9
#
_entry.id   4804c13f2d4b0035fc3305a34a469fc9
#
_cell.length_a   1.000
_cell.length_b   1.000
_cell.length_c   1.000
_cell.angle_alpha   90.00
_cell.angle_beta   90.00
_cell.angle_gamma   90.00
#
_symmetry.space_group_name_H-M   'P 1'
#
loop_
_entity.id
_entity.type
_entity.pdbx_description
1 polymer ?
#
loop_
_entity_poly.entity_id
_entity_poly.type
_entity_poly.pdbx_seq_one_letter_code
_entity_poly.pdbx_strand_id
1 'polypeptide(L)'
;NFGNKILTNIGSMQNKGIEFSLNVVPVQTKDWHLSIGFNGTFQDTKITKLNTSDDPRYKEMVVGISKGTGSQLSFHKVGYAPYTYYPYQQVYDAAGKPIQNALVDRDGDGKITELDRYESGKSPIPGFYYGLNLKLSYKNWDFGLNGHGNADYWVFNDFASANSTSSVDVNAGLLPNFA
;
A
#
# COMPACT_ATOMS: atom_id res chain seq x y z
N ASN A 1 24.87 -33.42 10.53
CA ASN A 1 24.00 -32.90 9.45
C ASN A 1 24.41 -31.46 9.16
N PHE A 2 25.21 -31.26 8.14
CA PHE A 2 25.49 -29.93 7.59
C PHE A 2 24.28 -29.54 6.74
N GLY A 3 23.38 -28.75 7.30
CA GLY A 3 22.29 -28.13 6.55
C GLY A 3 22.83 -27.04 5.66
N ASN A 4 23.18 -27.34 4.43
CA ASN A 4 23.56 -26.32 3.45
C ASN A 4 22.31 -25.52 3.07
N LYS A 5 22.18 -24.31 3.66
CA LYS A 5 21.23 -23.32 3.18
C LYS A 5 21.87 -22.58 2.01
N ILE A 6 21.29 -22.76 0.82
CA ILE A 6 21.71 -22.03 -0.38
C ILE A 6 20.68 -20.92 -0.61
N LEU A 7 21.14 -19.68 -0.61
CA LEU A 7 20.33 -18.54 -1.05
C LEU A 7 20.31 -18.55 -2.58
N THR A 8 19.12 -18.65 -3.15
CA THR A 8 18.93 -18.63 -4.60
C THR A 8 17.74 -17.75 -4.97
N ASN A 9 17.82 -17.06 -6.10
CA ASN A 9 16.70 -16.31 -6.65
C ASN A 9 15.73 -17.26 -7.37
N ILE A 10 14.58 -17.52 -6.75
CA ILE A 10 13.54 -18.37 -7.30
C ILE A 10 12.31 -17.61 -7.77
N GLY A 11 12.22 -16.31 -7.43
CA GLY A 11 11.12 -15.43 -7.80
C GLY A 11 11.52 -14.42 -8.88
N SER A 12 10.52 -13.90 -9.58
CA SER A 12 10.65 -12.80 -10.54
C SER A 12 9.50 -11.83 -10.39
N MET A 13 9.79 -10.55 -10.64
CA MET A 13 8.83 -9.47 -10.59
C MET A 13 8.97 -8.63 -11.86
N GLN A 14 7.87 -8.14 -12.39
CA GLN A 14 7.83 -7.24 -13.51
C GLN A 14 7.28 -5.89 -13.07
N ASN A 15 7.93 -4.82 -13.48
CA ASN A 15 7.42 -3.47 -13.38
C ASN A 15 7.30 -2.88 -14.78
N LYS A 16 6.13 -2.33 -15.10
CA LYS A 16 5.84 -1.61 -16.34
C LYS A 16 5.34 -0.24 -16.00
N GLY A 17 5.75 0.77 -16.76
CA GLY A 17 5.33 2.13 -16.46
C GLY A 17 5.53 3.09 -17.62
N ILE A 18 5.00 4.29 -17.41
CA ILE A 18 5.16 5.44 -18.28
C ILE A 18 5.68 6.58 -17.40
N GLU A 19 6.77 7.17 -17.83
CA GLU A 19 7.35 8.36 -17.22
C GLU A 19 7.17 9.56 -18.13
N PHE A 20 6.86 10.70 -17.57
CA PHE A 20 6.79 11.96 -18.29
C PHE A 20 7.36 13.10 -17.45
N SER A 21 7.89 14.10 -18.14
CA SER A 21 8.44 15.30 -17.52
C SER A 21 8.04 16.51 -18.35
N LEU A 22 7.62 17.56 -17.69
CA LEU A 22 7.28 18.84 -18.29
C LEU A 22 8.01 19.95 -17.55
N ASN A 23 8.78 20.77 -18.29
CA ASN A 23 9.40 21.96 -17.75
C ASN A 23 9.00 23.15 -18.62
N VAL A 24 8.46 24.17 -17.99
CA VAL A 24 7.99 25.38 -18.65
C VAL A 24 8.53 26.63 -17.96
N VAL A 25 8.76 27.67 -18.74
CA VAL A 25 9.15 29.01 -18.26
C VAL A 25 8.07 29.99 -18.73
N PRO A 26 6.91 30.05 -18.02
CA PRO A 26 5.79 30.87 -18.48
C PRO A 26 6.06 32.38 -18.38
N VAL A 27 7.00 32.80 -17.55
CA VAL A 27 7.40 34.20 -17.42
C VAL A 27 8.91 34.33 -17.45
N GLN A 28 9.39 35.14 -18.37
CA GLN A 28 10.80 35.54 -18.46
C GLN A 28 10.90 37.00 -18.93
N THR A 29 11.14 37.88 -18.00
CA THR A 29 11.34 39.33 -18.25
C THR A 29 12.63 39.79 -17.59
N LYS A 30 12.92 41.11 -17.67
CA LYS A 30 14.09 41.69 -16.99
C LYS A 30 14.04 41.49 -15.46
N ASP A 31 12.84 41.59 -14.87
CA ASP A 31 12.66 41.60 -13.41
C ASP A 31 12.02 40.29 -12.90
N TRP A 32 11.36 39.51 -13.75
CA TRP A 32 10.65 38.29 -13.39
C TRP A 32 11.14 37.10 -14.15
N HIS A 33 11.38 35.98 -13.44
CA HIS A 33 11.60 34.67 -14.01
C HIS A 33 10.79 33.64 -13.24
N LEU A 34 9.90 32.92 -13.93
CA LEU A 34 9.14 31.81 -13.36
C LEU A 34 9.42 30.53 -14.14
N SER A 35 9.88 29.52 -13.45
CA SER A 35 10.07 28.17 -13.97
C SER A 35 9.22 27.18 -13.19
N ILE A 36 8.52 26.30 -13.91
CA ILE A 36 7.67 25.25 -13.32
C ILE A 36 8.10 23.93 -13.97
N GLY A 37 8.49 22.98 -13.13
CA GLY A 37 8.76 21.60 -13.52
C GLY A 37 7.73 20.67 -12.90
N PHE A 38 7.25 19.72 -13.68
CA PHE A 38 6.40 18.63 -13.24
C PHE A 38 6.90 17.33 -13.84
N ASN A 39 7.00 16.28 -13.01
CA ASN A 39 7.28 14.94 -13.46
C ASN A 39 6.29 13.96 -12.85
N GLY A 40 6.00 12.89 -13.57
CA GLY A 40 5.10 11.85 -13.12
C GLY A 40 5.50 10.50 -13.68
N THR A 41 5.30 9.47 -12.87
CA THR A 41 5.56 8.07 -13.23
C THR A 41 4.34 7.25 -12.85
N PHE A 42 3.68 6.68 -13.85
CA PHE A 42 2.68 5.62 -13.65
C PHE A 42 3.38 4.28 -13.74
N GLN A 43 3.11 3.40 -12.80
CA GLN A 43 3.67 2.05 -12.82
C GLN A 43 2.65 0.98 -12.40
N ASP A 44 2.82 -0.22 -12.96
CA ASP A 44 2.14 -1.45 -12.59
C ASP A 44 3.19 -2.52 -12.27
N THR A 45 3.20 -2.97 -11.02
CA THR A 45 4.17 -3.93 -10.50
C THR A 45 3.48 -5.24 -10.19
N LYS A 46 3.97 -6.35 -10.76
CA LYS A 46 3.41 -7.70 -10.54
C LYS A 46 4.49 -8.73 -10.32
N ILE A 47 4.22 -9.67 -9.43
CA ILE A 47 5.02 -10.89 -9.27
C ILE A 47 4.70 -11.80 -10.46
N THR A 48 5.72 -12.21 -11.19
CA THR A 48 5.57 -13.10 -12.36
C THR A 48 6.00 -14.52 -12.07
N LYS A 49 6.85 -14.71 -11.06
CA LYS A 49 7.25 -16.02 -10.56
C LYS A 49 7.55 -15.90 -9.07
N LEU A 50 7.13 -16.86 -8.25
CA LEU A 50 7.32 -16.82 -6.80
C LEU A 50 8.19 -17.95 -6.27
N ASN A 51 8.10 -19.14 -6.89
CA ASN A 51 8.87 -20.33 -6.50
C ASN A 51 9.19 -21.21 -7.71
N THR A 52 9.70 -22.40 -7.47
CA THR A 52 9.99 -23.40 -8.51
C THR A 52 8.75 -24.18 -8.97
N SER A 53 7.61 -24.03 -8.26
CA SER A 53 6.32 -24.65 -8.62
C SER A 53 5.51 -23.70 -9.50
N ASP A 54 4.85 -24.23 -10.51
CA ASP A 54 3.95 -23.47 -11.38
C ASP A 54 2.49 -23.49 -10.86
N ASP A 55 2.26 -23.81 -9.58
CA ASP A 55 0.90 -23.76 -9.01
C ASP A 55 0.40 -22.30 -8.88
N PRO A 56 -0.62 -21.89 -9.66
CA PRO A 56 -1.13 -20.54 -9.65
C PRO A 56 -1.87 -20.17 -8.35
N ARG A 57 -2.18 -21.17 -7.51
CA ARG A 57 -2.83 -20.97 -6.21
C ARG A 57 -1.83 -20.71 -5.09
N TYR A 58 -0.55 -20.97 -5.35
CA TYR A 58 0.49 -20.80 -4.34
C TYR A 58 0.56 -19.32 -3.86
N LYS A 59 0.49 -19.14 -2.56
CA LYS A 59 0.67 -17.88 -1.85
C LYS A 59 1.76 -18.03 -0.81
N GLU A 60 2.62 -17.04 -0.72
CA GLU A 60 3.57 -16.88 0.36
C GLU A 60 3.11 -15.77 1.28
N MET A 61 2.80 -16.10 2.53
CA MET A 61 2.42 -15.10 3.52
C MET A 61 3.64 -14.26 3.90
N VAL A 62 3.49 -12.95 3.86
CA VAL A 62 4.57 -12.02 4.20
C VAL A 62 4.75 -11.98 5.70
N VAL A 63 6.00 -12.08 6.13
CA VAL A 63 6.36 -11.98 7.54
C VAL A 63 6.03 -10.58 8.07
N GLY A 64 5.32 -10.55 9.17
CA GLY A 64 4.87 -9.33 9.83
C GLY A 64 3.45 -9.51 10.35
N ILE A 65 3.27 -9.36 11.64
CA ILE A 65 1.99 -9.57 12.31
C ILE A 65 1.47 -8.20 12.74
N SER A 66 0.22 -7.90 12.37
CA SER A 66 -0.48 -6.73 12.87
C SER A 66 -0.72 -6.86 14.37
N LYS A 67 -0.44 -5.81 15.13
CA LYS A 67 -0.73 -5.76 16.56
C LYS A 67 -2.22 -5.83 16.86
N GLY A 68 -3.05 -5.24 15.98
CA GLY A 68 -4.51 -5.22 16.18
C GLY A 68 -5.20 -6.54 15.84
N THR A 69 -4.70 -7.29 14.89
CA THR A 69 -5.35 -8.54 14.41
C THR A 69 -4.66 -9.81 14.88
N GLY A 70 -3.39 -9.72 15.28
CA GLY A 70 -2.56 -10.89 15.59
C GLY A 70 -2.23 -11.77 14.39
N SER A 71 -2.52 -11.30 13.16
CA SER A 71 -2.39 -12.08 11.93
C SER A 71 -1.50 -11.42 10.90
N GLN A 72 -0.94 -12.20 9.99
CA GLN A 72 -0.27 -11.70 8.80
C GLN A 72 -1.31 -11.04 7.88
N LEU A 73 -1.00 -9.83 7.38
CA LEU A 73 -1.95 -8.99 6.65
C LEU A 73 -1.80 -9.04 5.14
N SER A 74 -0.69 -9.53 4.64
CA SER A 74 -0.37 -9.49 3.21
C SER A 74 0.25 -10.77 2.72
N PHE A 75 0.20 -10.96 1.41
CA PHE A 75 0.78 -12.12 0.73
C PHE A 75 1.54 -11.70 -0.53
N HIS A 76 2.36 -12.62 -1.01
CA HIS A 76 2.92 -12.63 -2.36
C HIS A 76 2.26 -13.75 -3.17
N LYS A 77 1.81 -13.44 -4.37
CA LYS A 77 1.21 -14.38 -5.33
C LYS A 77 1.49 -13.92 -6.75
N VAL A 78 1.67 -14.85 -7.65
CA VAL A 78 1.83 -14.56 -9.07
C VAL A 78 0.59 -13.82 -9.60
N GLY A 79 0.80 -12.77 -10.37
CA GLY A 79 -0.25 -11.91 -10.93
C GLY A 79 -0.66 -10.73 -10.04
N TYR A 80 -0.21 -10.69 -8.80
CA TYR A 80 -0.50 -9.60 -7.85
C TYR A 80 0.73 -8.72 -7.60
N ALA A 81 0.47 -7.49 -7.18
CA ALA A 81 1.52 -6.63 -6.65
C ALA A 81 2.11 -7.24 -5.35
N PRO A 82 3.40 -7.01 -5.08
CA PRO A 82 3.98 -7.40 -3.80
C PRO A 82 3.21 -6.81 -2.62
N TYR A 83 3.16 -7.54 -1.52
CA TYR A 83 2.50 -7.11 -0.27
C TYR A 83 1.00 -6.84 -0.44
N THR A 84 0.32 -7.50 -1.38
CA THR A 84 -1.15 -7.40 -1.52
C THR A 84 -1.82 -7.82 -0.22
N TYR A 85 -2.76 -6.99 0.24
CA TYR A 85 -3.48 -7.23 1.49
C TYR A 85 -4.46 -8.39 1.38
N TYR A 86 -4.54 -9.17 2.48
CA TYR A 86 -5.35 -10.37 2.64
C TYR A 86 -6.22 -10.23 3.89
N PRO A 87 -7.22 -9.32 3.90
CA PRO A 87 -8.08 -9.07 5.04
C PRO A 87 -9.30 -9.98 5.06
N TYR A 88 -10.00 -9.96 6.20
CA TYR A 88 -11.42 -10.34 6.28
C TYR A 88 -12.29 -9.21 5.74
N GLN A 89 -13.48 -9.54 5.28
CA GLN A 89 -14.46 -8.55 4.85
C GLN A 89 -15.42 -8.23 6.00
N GLN A 90 -15.53 -6.94 6.34
CA GLN A 90 -16.45 -6.43 7.33
C GLN A 90 -17.90 -6.47 6.81
N VAL A 91 -18.85 -6.87 7.68
CA VAL A 91 -20.28 -6.74 7.42
C VAL A 91 -20.76 -5.36 7.86
N TYR A 92 -21.61 -4.73 7.06
CA TYR A 92 -22.19 -3.42 7.31
C TYR A 92 -23.72 -3.52 7.42
N ASP A 93 -24.33 -2.67 8.24
CA ASP A 93 -25.77 -2.52 8.30
C ASP A 93 -26.35 -1.74 7.10
N ALA A 94 -27.67 -1.60 7.06
CA ALA A 94 -28.36 -0.87 5.99
C ALA A 94 -28.02 0.63 5.96
N ALA A 95 -27.47 1.19 7.03
CA ALA A 95 -27.02 2.57 7.12
C ALA A 95 -25.52 2.72 6.76
N GLY A 96 -24.84 1.62 6.37
CA GLY A 96 -23.43 1.61 6.03
C GLY A 96 -22.49 1.66 7.25
N LYS A 97 -22.98 1.36 8.45
CA LYS A 97 -22.15 1.26 9.65
C LYS A 97 -21.61 -0.16 9.79
N PRO A 98 -20.33 -0.34 10.20
CA PRO A 98 -19.78 -1.66 10.45
C PRO A 98 -20.49 -2.32 11.65
N ILE A 99 -20.92 -3.54 11.47
CA ILE A 99 -21.47 -4.35 12.57
C ILE A 99 -20.30 -4.93 13.35
N GLN A 100 -20.21 -4.61 14.61
CA GLN A 100 -19.10 -5.04 15.46
C GLN A 100 -18.98 -6.57 15.49
N ASN A 101 -17.76 -7.08 15.30
CA ASN A 101 -17.40 -8.50 15.28
C ASN A 101 -18.11 -9.33 14.18
N ALA A 102 -18.77 -8.71 13.22
CA ALA A 102 -19.39 -9.41 12.10
C ALA A 102 -18.51 -9.37 10.86
N LEU A 103 -18.01 -10.52 10.47
CA LEU A 103 -17.22 -10.72 9.26
C LEU A 103 -18.00 -11.59 8.28
N VAL A 104 -17.68 -11.46 7.00
CA VAL A 104 -18.33 -12.26 5.96
C VAL A 104 -17.76 -13.67 5.98
N ASP A 105 -18.62 -14.65 6.22
CA ASP A 105 -18.34 -16.06 6.02
C ASP A 105 -18.36 -16.35 4.51
N ARG A 106 -17.16 -16.56 3.93
CA ARG A 106 -16.99 -16.66 2.48
C ARG A 106 -17.14 -18.08 1.97
N ASP A 107 -16.79 -19.06 2.77
CA ASP A 107 -16.92 -20.47 2.40
C ASP A 107 -18.26 -21.07 2.85
N GLY A 108 -19.02 -20.36 3.71
CA GLY A 108 -20.38 -20.74 4.11
C GLY A 108 -20.43 -21.85 5.15
N ASP A 109 -19.35 -22.07 5.91
CA ASP A 109 -19.27 -23.15 6.90
C ASP A 109 -19.84 -22.74 8.27
N GLY A 110 -20.26 -21.48 8.42
CA GLY A 110 -20.82 -20.91 9.66
C GLY A 110 -19.77 -20.50 10.68
N LYS A 111 -18.49 -20.44 10.32
CA LYS A 111 -17.38 -20.06 11.17
C LYS A 111 -16.49 -19.08 10.43
N ILE A 112 -15.89 -18.15 11.16
CA ILE A 112 -14.88 -17.23 10.59
C ILE A 112 -13.50 -17.84 10.80
N THR A 113 -12.87 -18.23 9.69
CA THR A 113 -11.56 -18.86 9.65
C THR A 113 -10.64 -18.15 8.65
N GLU A 114 -9.39 -18.59 8.51
CA GLU A 114 -8.46 -18.07 7.48
C GLU A 114 -8.98 -18.24 6.04
N LEU A 115 -9.96 -19.12 5.81
CA LEU A 115 -10.56 -19.34 4.50
C LEU A 115 -11.51 -18.22 4.08
N ASP A 116 -11.99 -17.42 5.05
CA ASP A 116 -12.86 -16.26 4.81
C ASP A 116 -12.13 -14.99 4.42
N ARG A 117 -10.81 -15.02 4.46
CA ARG A 117 -9.98 -13.91 3.98
C ARG A 117 -10.01 -13.86 2.46
N TYR A 118 -9.82 -12.67 1.89
CA TYR A 118 -9.87 -12.49 0.45
C TYR A 118 -8.68 -11.72 -0.13
N GLU A 119 -8.36 -12.01 -1.37
CA GLU A 119 -7.32 -11.34 -2.14
C GLU A 119 -7.84 -9.96 -2.57
N SER A 120 -7.50 -8.92 -1.81
CA SER A 120 -8.11 -7.59 -1.97
C SER A 120 -7.71 -6.87 -3.26
N GLY A 121 -6.62 -7.26 -3.89
CA GLY A 121 -5.99 -6.52 -4.99
C GLY A 121 -5.34 -5.20 -4.56
N LYS A 122 -5.39 -4.85 -3.27
CA LYS A 122 -4.85 -3.62 -2.70
C LYS A 122 -3.46 -3.84 -2.16
N SER A 123 -2.52 -2.94 -2.49
CA SER A 123 -1.11 -3.06 -2.13
C SER A 123 -0.58 -1.71 -1.59
N PRO A 124 0.46 -1.71 -0.75
CA PRO A 124 1.15 -0.50 -0.35
C PRO A 124 2.08 0.06 -1.43
N ILE A 125 2.23 -0.62 -2.55
CA ILE A 125 3.07 -0.16 -3.67
C ILE A 125 2.30 0.92 -4.45
N PRO A 126 2.79 2.17 -4.51
CA PRO A 126 2.12 3.23 -5.27
C PRO A 126 2.10 2.93 -6.77
N GLY A 127 0.94 3.16 -7.40
CA GLY A 127 0.78 3.13 -8.85
C GLY A 127 1.19 4.44 -9.53
N PHE A 128 1.24 5.55 -8.78
CA PHE A 128 1.61 6.84 -9.32
C PHE A 128 2.54 7.62 -8.37
N TYR A 129 3.63 8.12 -8.92
CA TYR A 129 4.58 9.03 -8.28
C TYR A 129 4.59 10.35 -9.03
N TYR A 130 4.69 11.46 -8.33
CA TYR A 130 4.78 12.78 -8.95
C TYR A 130 5.70 13.72 -8.18
N GLY A 131 6.28 14.65 -8.93
CA GLY A 131 7.09 15.73 -8.38
C GLY A 131 6.72 17.06 -9.01
N LEU A 132 6.77 18.11 -8.21
CA LEU A 132 6.58 19.50 -8.60
C LEU A 132 7.80 20.30 -8.18
N ASN A 133 8.28 21.11 -9.10
CA ASN A 133 9.34 22.10 -8.86
C ASN A 133 8.84 23.47 -9.33
N LEU A 134 8.95 24.46 -8.51
CA LEU A 134 8.65 25.84 -8.85
C LEU A 134 9.81 26.74 -8.43
N LYS A 135 10.29 27.56 -9.35
CA LYS A 135 11.30 28.60 -9.08
C LYS A 135 10.80 29.92 -9.60
N LEU A 136 10.70 30.88 -8.70
CA LEU A 136 10.31 32.25 -8.99
C LEU A 136 11.42 33.20 -8.57
N SER A 137 11.90 34.01 -9.50
CA SER A 137 12.83 35.12 -9.21
C SER A 137 12.18 36.42 -9.55
N TYR A 138 12.32 37.41 -8.67
CA TYR A 138 11.89 38.78 -8.86
C TYR A 138 12.98 39.73 -8.39
N LYS A 139 13.60 40.42 -9.33
CA LYS A 139 14.76 41.32 -9.06
C LYS A 139 15.84 40.57 -8.26
N ASN A 140 16.01 40.94 -6.97
CA ASN A 140 17.00 40.35 -6.06
C ASN A 140 16.40 39.28 -5.13
N TRP A 141 15.15 38.85 -5.36
CA TRP A 141 14.46 37.83 -4.56
C TRP A 141 14.31 36.54 -5.34
N ASP A 142 14.64 35.42 -4.68
CA ASP A 142 14.45 34.07 -5.21
C ASP A 142 13.55 33.29 -4.26
N PHE A 143 12.56 32.61 -4.83
CA PHE A 143 11.69 31.67 -4.13
C PHE A 143 11.70 30.34 -4.84
N GLY A 144 11.89 29.26 -4.09
CA GLY A 144 11.85 27.88 -4.61
C GLY A 144 10.90 27.01 -3.79
N LEU A 145 10.09 26.21 -4.48
CA LEU A 145 9.23 25.18 -3.90
C LEU A 145 9.47 23.85 -4.61
N ASN A 146 9.75 22.82 -3.83
CA ASN A 146 9.83 21.45 -4.32
C ASN A 146 8.83 20.59 -3.54
N GLY A 147 8.05 19.81 -4.27
CA GLY A 147 7.08 18.87 -3.69
C GLY A 147 7.17 17.54 -4.41
N HIS A 148 6.87 16.47 -3.69
CA HIS A 148 6.67 15.16 -4.28
C HIS A 148 5.56 14.42 -3.53
N GLY A 149 4.95 13.45 -4.20
CA GLY A 149 3.89 12.64 -3.61
C GLY A 149 3.69 11.33 -4.35
N ASN A 150 2.90 10.50 -3.71
CA ASN A 150 2.50 9.21 -4.23
C ASN A 150 0.98 9.10 -4.19
N ALA A 151 0.41 8.36 -5.13
CA ALA A 151 -1.01 8.08 -5.18
C ALA A 151 -1.26 6.64 -5.67
N ASP A 152 -2.49 6.21 -5.61
CA ASP A 152 -2.92 4.86 -6.01
C ASP A 152 -2.18 3.77 -5.22
N TYR A 153 -2.28 3.84 -3.88
CA TYR A 153 -1.79 2.83 -2.96
C TYR A 153 -2.66 2.78 -1.70
N TRP A 154 -2.51 1.70 -0.95
CA TRP A 154 -3.28 1.46 0.26
C TRP A 154 -2.35 1.24 1.44
N VAL A 155 -2.72 1.80 2.58
CA VAL A 155 -1.97 1.63 3.83
C VAL A 155 -2.89 1.05 4.89
N PHE A 156 -2.46 -0.03 5.53
CA PHE A 156 -3.16 -0.57 6.69
C PHE A 156 -2.83 0.27 7.92
N ASN A 157 -3.86 0.75 8.60
CA ASN A 157 -3.69 1.54 9.82
C ASN A 157 -3.59 0.60 11.03
N ASP A 158 -2.40 0.05 11.25
CA ASP A 158 -2.14 -0.87 12.37
C ASP A 158 -2.29 -0.20 13.73
N PHE A 159 -2.01 1.10 13.83
CA PHE A 159 -2.20 1.86 15.06
C PHE A 159 -3.68 1.93 15.43
N ALA A 160 -4.56 2.27 14.50
CA ALA A 160 -6.01 2.28 14.76
C ALA A 160 -6.52 0.88 15.06
N SER A 161 -6.06 -0.14 14.32
CA SER A 161 -6.44 -1.54 14.57
C SER A 161 -6.04 -2.00 15.96
N ALA A 162 -4.81 -1.70 16.40
CA ALA A 162 -4.31 -2.10 17.70
C ALA A 162 -5.03 -1.41 18.88
N ASN A 163 -5.52 -0.17 18.68
CA ASN A 163 -6.12 0.64 19.75
C ASN A 163 -7.66 0.71 19.67
N SER A 164 -8.29 -0.01 18.73
CA SER A 164 -9.75 -0.05 18.58
C SER A 164 -10.37 -1.41 18.94
N THR A 165 -9.60 -2.33 19.49
CA THR A 165 -10.09 -3.65 19.92
C THR A 165 -10.42 -3.65 21.41
N SER A 166 -11.41 -4.45 21.82
CA SER A 166 -11.85 -4.56 23.21
C SER A 166 -10.84 -5.25 24.15
N SER A 167 -9.85 -5.93 23.61
CA SER A 167 -8.72 -6.49 24.36
C SER A 167 -7.59 -5.44 24.43
N VAL A 168 -7.80 -4.44 25.26
CA VAL A 168 -6.85 -3.33 25.41
C VAL A 168 -5.63 -3.77 26.20
N ASP A 169 -4.47 -3.63 25.61
CA ASP A 169 -3.26 -3.41 26.39
C ASP A 169 -3.43 -2.04 27.07
N VAL A 170 -3.59 -2.04 28.39
CA VAL A 170 -3.82 -0.83 29.21
C VAL A 170 -2.74 0.24 29.03
N ASN A 171 -1.61 -0.10 28.43
CA ASN A 171 -0.51 0.81 28.12
C ASN A 171 -0.64 1.51 26.75
N ALA A 172 -1.55 1.06 25.88
CA ALA A 172 -1.65 1.59 24.52
C ALA A 172 -2.64 2.74 24.37
N GLY A 173 -3.57 2.92 25.31
CA GLY A 173 -4.67 3.89 25.23
C GLY A 173 -5.73 3.52 24.19
N LEU A 174 -6.92 4.06 24.33
CA LEU A 174 -8.04 3.88 23.41
C LEU A 174 -8.16 5.07 22.45
N LEU A 175 -8.55 4.80 21.21
CA LEU A 175 -8.92 5.86 20.29
C LEU A 175 -10.31 6.42 20.65
N PRO A 176 -10.56 7.74 20.40
CA PRO A 176 -11.85 8.37 20.74
C PRO A 176 -13.07 7.75 20.05
N ASN A 177 -12.88 7.07 18.94
CA ASN A 177 -13.94 6.41 18.15
C ASN A 177 -14.24 4.99 18.60
N PHE A 178 -13.67 4.55 19.73
CA PHE A 178 -13.92 3.21 20.26
C PHE A 178 -15.22 3.15 21.12
N ALA A 179 -15.76 4.27 21.54
CA ALA A 179 -16.94 4.35 22.39
C ALA A 179 -18.25 4.12 21.63
#